data_dce784ee4b3858eaa2c869007c164e40
#
_entry.id   dce784ee4b3858eaa2c869007c164e40
#
_cell.length_a   1.000
_cell.length_b   1.000
_cell.length_c   1.000
_cell.angle_alpha   90.00
_cell.angle_beta   90.00
_cell.angle_gamma   90.00
#
_symmetry.space_group_name_H-M   'P 1'
#
loop_
_entity.id
_entity.type
_entity.pdbx_description
1 polymer ?
#
loop_
_entity_poly.entity_id
_entity_poly.type
_entity_poly.pdbx_seq_one_letter_code
_entity_poly.pdbx_strand_id
1 'polypeptide(L)'
;MILLFTGNGKGKTTAAIGLCIRALGWQKKVCMIQFLKSPDFKSGEIDLLKKMGVELYQTGIGFSWKKTPQEQIESIKYAWKLCKKILLCEKYDMVILDEIVNIFCMKTISVADFLSEKDLIAILQNVKNTTDVVLTGRNASQILIDYADLVTDMKEIKHYYKKGIKAKKGL
;
A
#
# COMPACT_ATOMS: atom_id res chain seq x y z
N MET A 1 -10.05 9.85 7.61
CA MET A 1 -8.67 10.08 8.12
C MET A 1 -7.64 9.47 7.17
N ILE A 2 -6.45 10.05 7.10
CA ILE A 2 -5.31 9.54 6.34
C ILE A 2 -4.26 9.01 7.34
N LEU A 3 -3.99 7.69 7.27
CA LEU A 3 -3.05 7.01 8.14
C LEU A 3 -1.84 6.57 7.33
N LEU A 4 -0.64 6.90 7.80
CA LEU A 4 0.63 6.59 7.11
C LEU A 4 1.50 5.68 7.98
N PHE A 5 1.80 4.49 7.48
CA PHE A 5 2.79 3.59 8.06
C PHE A 5 4.05 3.60 7.20
N THR A 6 5.12 4.18 7.74
CA THR A 6 6.40 4.34 7.03
C THR A 6 7.57 3.72 7.81
N GLY A 7 8.79 4.02 7.39
CA GLY A 7 10.02 3.54 8.03
C GLY A 7 10.62 2.27 7.42
N ASN A 8 11.87 1.99 7.80
CA ASN A 8 12.65 0.86 7.26
C ASN A 8 12.35 -0.48 7.93
N GLY A 9 11.76 -0.44 9.14
CA GLY A 9 11.41 -1.63 9.90
C GLY A 9 10.26 -2.42 9.28
N LYS A 10 10.15 -3.68 9.69
CA LYS A 10 9.07 -4.59 9.32
C LYS A 10 7.78 -4.22 10.07
N GLY A 11 6.61 -4.52 9.47
CA GLY A 11 5.31 -4.41 10.15
C GLY A 11 4.31 -3.47 9.49
N LYS A 12 4.69 -2.65 8.50
CA LYS A 12 3.80 -1.69 7.82
C LYS A 12 2.54 -2.35 7.26
N THR A 13 2.70 -3.30 6.36
CA THR A 13 1.58 -4.09 5.80
C THR A 13 0.84 -4.87 6.89
N THR A 14 1.56 -5.43 7.88
CA THR A 14 0.94 -6.14 9.02
C THR A 14 0.04 -5.22 9.84
N ALA A 15 0.47 -4.00 10.12
CA ALA A 15 -0.35 -3.01 10.82
C ALA A 15 -1.58 -2.61 10.00
N ALA A 16 -1.42 -2.39 8.70
CA ALA A 16 -2.54 -2.09 7.79
C ALA A 16 -3.57 -3.23 7.75
N ILE A 17 -3.10 -4.50 7.69
CA ILE A 17 -3.97 -5.67 7.78
C ILE A 17 -4.64 -5.76 9.15
N GLY A 18 -3.95 -5.43 10.23
CA GLY A 18 -4.53 -5.34 11.57
C GLY A 18 -5.69 -4.34 11.64
N LEU A 19 -5.54 -3.16 11.04
CA LEU A 19 -6.63 -2.18 10.92
C LEU A 19 -7.77 -2.70 10.04
N CYS A 20 -7.45 -3.37 8.93
CA CYS A 20 -8.45 -4.03 8.09
C CYS A 20 -9.33 -4.99 8.89
N ILE A 21 -8.72 -5.91 9.65
CA ILE A 21 -9.45 -6.88 10.49
C ILE A 21 -10.32 -6.17 11.53
N ARG A 22 -9.80 -5.11 12.17
CA ARG A 22 -10.58 -4.30 13.12
C ARG A 22 -11.78 -3.62 12.47
N ALA A 23 -11.62 -3.09 11.25
CA ALA A 23 -12.69 -2.47 10.48
C ALA A 23 -13.78 -3.49 10.10
N LEU A 24 -13.36 -4.66 9.61
CA LEU A 24 -14.29 -5.76 9.29
C LEU A 24 -15.09 -6.23 10.52
N GLY A 25 -14.48 -6.26 11.71
CA GLY A 25 -15.17 -6.56 12.96
C GLY A 25 -16.32 -5.58 13.29
N TRP A 26 -16.28 -4.38 12.74
CA TRP A 26 -17.34 -3.36 12.77
C TRP A 26 -18.20 -3.34 11.49
N GLN A 27 -18.17 -4.42 10.70
CA GLN A 27 -18.94 -4.57 9.45
C GLN A 27 -18.63 -3.47 8.39
N LYS A 28 -17.48 -2.82 8.51
CA LYS A 28 -17.01 -1.84 7.55
C LYS A 28 -16.60 -2.50 6.23
N LYS A 29 -16.86 -1.84 5.12
CA LYS A 29 -16.44 -2.27 3.78
C LYS A 29 -15.00 -1.84 3.55
N VAL A 30 -14.11 -2.80 3.31
CA VAL A 30 -12.68 -2.56 3.13
C VAL A 30 -12.23 -2.94 1.72
N CYS A 31 -11.43 -2.07 1.11
CA CYS A 31 -10.70 -2.36 -0.12
C CYS A 31 -9.19 -2.25 0.13
N MET A 32 -8.41 -3.14 -0.48
CA MET A 32 -6.95 -3.12 -0.42
C MET A 32 -6.34 -3.21 -1.82
N ILE A 33 -5.44 -2.29 -2.14
CA ILE A 33 -4.63 -2.31 -3.37
C ILE A 33 -3.17 -2.53 -2.98
N GLN A 34 -2.57 -3.61 -3.46
CA GLN A 34 -1.15 -3.92 -3.29
C GLN A 34 -0.40 -3.56 -4.57
N PHE A 35 0.30 -2.42 -4.56
CA PHE A 35 0.90 -1.83 -5.76
C PHE A 35 2.07 -2.62 -6.33
N LEU A 36 2.86 -3.29 -5.50
CA LEU A 36 4.08 -3.98 -5.93
C LEU A 36 3.99 -5.50 -5.86
N LYS A 37 2.93 -6.05 -5.28
CA LYS A 37 2.72 -7.51 -5.22
C LYS A 37 2.00 -8.02 -6.46
N SER A 38 2.57 -9.05 -7.08
CA SER A 38 1.96 -9.76 -8.22
C SER A 38 0.87 -10.73 -7.75
N PRO A 39 -0.17 -10.98 -8.56
CA PRO A 39 -1.14 -12.05 -8.32
C PRO A 39 -0.50 -13.46 -8.18
N ASP A 40 0.65 -13.69 -8.82
CA ASP A 40 1.39 -14.94 -8.71
C ASP A 40 2.09 -15.10 -7.34
N PHE A 41 2.21 -14.02 -6.59
CA PHE A 41 2.82 -14.04 -5.27
C PHE A 41 1.80 -14.50 -4.22
N LYS A 42 1.89 -15.77 -3.85
CA LYS A 42 1.04 -16.34 -2.78
C LYS A 42 1.55 -15.89 -1.43
N SER A 43 0.76 -15.13 -0.70
CA SER A 43 0.96 -14.84 0.72
C SER A 43 -0.29 -15.26 1.51
N GLY A 44 -0.07 -15.71 2.74
CA GLY A 44 -1.14 -16.37 3.53
C GLY A 44 -2.33 -15.46 3.82
N GLU A 45 -2.11 -14.15 3.88
CA GLU A 45 -3.16 -13.16 4.16
C GLU A 45 -4.14 -12.95 3.02
N ILE A 46 -3.74 -13.16 1.75
CA ILE A 46 -4.55 -12.80 0.58
C ILE A 46 -5.87 -13.57 0.53
N ASP A 47 -5.78 -14.91 0.60
CA ASP A 47 -6.95 -15.77 0.52
C ASP A 47 -7.86 -15.58 1.76
N LEU A 48 -7.25 -15.34 2.92
CA LEU A 48 -7.99 -15.08 4.16
C LEU A 48 -8.77 -13.77 4.07
N LEU A 49 -8.13 -12.69 3.67
CA LEU A 49 -8.77 -11.36 3.54
C LEU A 49 -9.92 -11.38 2.53
N LYS A 50 -9.73 -12.07 1.38
CA LYS A 50 -10.82 -12.25 0.40
C LYS A 50 -11.99 -13.03 0.98
N LYS A 51 -11.75 -14.12 1.72
CA LYS A 51 -12.80 -14.89 2.41
C LYS A 51 -13.54 -14.05 3.47
N MET A 52 -12.87 -13.10 4.08
CA MET A 52 -13.44 -12.15 5.03
C MET A 52 -14.20 -10.99 4.37
N GLY A 53 -14.29 -10.95 3.04
CA GLY A 53 -15.04 -9.94 2.29
C GLY A 53 -14.23 -8.69 1.90
N VAL A 54 -12.90 -8.70 2.03
CA VAL A 54 -12.06 -7.61 1.54
C VAL A 54 -11.98 -7.66 0.02
N GLU A 55 -12.28 -6.54 -0.63
CA GLU A 55 -12.03 -6.37 -2.07
C GLU A 55 -10.55 -6.07 -2.28
N LEU A 56 -9.78 -7.09 -2.73
CA LEU A 56 -8.32 -7.04 -2.76
C LEU A 56 -7.78 -7.13 -4.19
N TYR A 57 -6.95 -6.18 -4.56
CA TYR A 57 -6.27 -6.07 -5.85
C TYR A 57 -4.76 -6.15 -5.68
N GLN A 58 -4.13 -7.09 -6.39
CA GLN A 58 -2.68 -7.16 -6.55
C GLN A 58 -2.34 -6.64 -7.94
N THR A 59 -1.73 -5.48 -8.01
CA THR A 59 -1.48 -4.78 -9.28
C THR A 59 -0.02 -4.80 -9.71
N GLY A 60 0.88 -5.28 -8.86
CA GLY A 60 2.28 -5.44 -9.19
C GLY A 60 2.52 -6.61 -10.16
N ILE A 61 3.67 -6.58 -10.82
CA ILE A 61 4.09 -7.59 -11.79
C ILE A 61 5.16 -8.55 -11.26
N GLY A 62 5.34 -8.58 -9.95
CA GLY A 62 6.32 -9.43 -9.28
C GLY A 62 7.72 -8.82 -9.19
N PHE A 63 8.75 -9.66 -9.22
CA PHE A 63 10.11 -9.21 -9.03
C PHE A 63 10.57 -8.24 -10.12
N SER A 64 10.78 -6.99 -9.75
CA SER A 64 11.12 -5.89 -10.66
C SER A 64 12.36 -6.17 -11.52
N TRP A 65 13.34 -6.94 -11.00
CA TRP A 65 14.56 -7.30 -11.75
C TRP A 65 14.33 -8.32 -12.89
N LYS A 66 13.13 -8.92 -12.97
CA LYS A 66 12.74 -9.84 -14.07
C LYS A 66 11.87 -9.16 -15.12
N LYS A 67 11.56 -7.88 -14.96
CA LYS A 67 10.62 -7.13 -15.78
C LYS A 67 11.28 -5.89 -16.38
N THR A 68 10.86 -5.53 -17.57
CA THR A 68 11.35 -4.32 -18.23
C THR A 68 10.84 -3.07 -17.52
N PRO A 69 11.55 -1.93 -17.63
CA PRO A 69 11.08 -0.65 -17.13
C PRO A 69 9.68 -0.29 -17.66
N GLN A 70 9.41 -0.58 -18.92
CA GLN A 70 8.12 -0.29 -19.56
C GLN A 70 6.98 -1.09 -18.92
N GLU A 71 7.17 -2.42 -18.69
CA GLU A 71 6.17 -3.24 -18.00
C GLU A 71 5.89 -2.73 -16.58
N GLN A 72 6.93 -2.26 -15.86
CA GLN A 72 6.76 -1.69 -14.53
C GLN A 72 5.93 -0.40 -14.58
N ILE A 73 6.22 0.51 -15.51
CA ILE A 73 5.49 1.77 -15.72
C ILE A 73 4.02 1.49 -16.03
N GLU A 74 3.71 0.59 -16.96
CA GLU A 74 2.33 0.28 -17.33
C GLU A 74 1.55 -0.36 -16.16
N SER A 75 2.19 -1.22 -15.38
CA SER A 75 1.60 -1.79 -14.16
C SER A 75 1.22 -0.70 -13.15
N ILE A 76 2.12 0.28 -12.92
CA ILE A 76 1.86 1.37 -11.97
C ILE A 76 0.79 2.33 -12.51
N LYS A 77 0.79 2.63 -13.81
CA LYS A 77 -0.29 3.41 -14.44
C LYS A 77 -1.66 2.76 -14.26
N TYR A 78 -1.73 1.45 -14.49
CA TYR A 78 -2.95 0.67 -14.25
C TYR A 78 -3.37 0.74 -12.78
N ALA A 79 -2.43 0.48 -11.85
CA ALA A 79 -2.67 0.55 -10.41
C ALA A 79 -3.18 1.94 -9.98
N TRP A 80 -2.57 2.99 -10.51
CA TRP A 80 -2.96 4.38 -10.22
C TRP A 80 -4.36 4.72 -10.76
N LYS A 81 -4.68 4.28 -11.98
CA LYS A 81 -6.04 4.44 -12.54
C LYS A 81 -7.09 3.74 -11.67
N LEU A 82 -6.80 2.51 -11.23
CA LEU A 82 -7.67 1.75 -10.34
C LEU A 82 -7.81 2.44 -8.97
N CYS A 83 -6.70 2.91 -8.41
CA CYS A 83 -6.66 3.63 -7.13
C CYS A 83 -7.58 4.85 -7.14
N LYS A 84 -7.47 5.72 -8.17
CA LYS A 84 -8.35 6.88 -8.33
C LYS A 84 -9.83 6.49 -8.37
N LYS A 85 -10.17 5.46 -9.15
CA LYS A 85 -11.54 4.94 -9.24
C LYS A 85 -12.06 4.47 -7.87
N ILE A 86 -11.24 3.73 -7.11
CA ILE A 86 -11.62 3.17 -5.82
C ILE A 86 -11.76 4.27 -4.76
N LEU A 87 -10.82 5.22 -4.70
CA LEU A 87 -10.88 6.32 -3.73
C LEU A 87 -12.10 7.23 -3.91
N LEU A 88 -12.56 7.40 -5.16
CA LEU A 88 -13.66 8.31 -5.48
C LEU A 88 -15.03 7.63 -5.62
N CYS A 89 -15.13 6.30 -5.51
CA CYS A 89 -16.39 5.58 -5.71
C CYS A 89 -17.33 5.58 -4.50
N GLU A 90 -16.92 6.15 -3.38
CA GLU A 90 -17.67 6.24 -2.12
C GLU A 90 -18.25 4.92 -1.57
N LYS A 91 -17.72 3.78 -2.04
CA LYS A 91 -18.20 2.43 -1.70
C LYS A 91 -17.63 1.91 -0.39
N TYR A 92 -16.43 2.38 -0.01
CA TYR A 92 -15.64 1.78 1.07
C TYR A 92 -15.54 2.71 2.28
N ASP A 93 -15.56 2.11 3.47
CA ASP A 93 -15.30 2.79 4.73
C ASP A 93 -13.80 2.88 5.02
N MET A 94 -13.01 1.94 4.43
CA MET A 94 -11.55 1.95 4.52
C MET A 94 -10.92 1.51 3.19
N VAL A 95 -9.90 2.25 2.75
CA VAL A 95 -9.08 1.90 1.59
C VAL A 95 -7.63 1.80 2.01
N ILE A 96 -6.98 0.66 1.73
CA ILE A 96 -5.56 0.43 2.03
C ILE A 96 -4.76 0.47 0.73
N LEU A 97 -3.80 1.37 0.65
CA LEU A 97 -2.86 1.51 -0.46
C LEU A 97 -1.50 0.96 -0.01
N ASP A 98 -1.36 -0.37 -0.12
CA ASP A 98 -0.16 -1.08 0.34
C ASP A 98 1.01 -0.88 -0.64
N GLU A 99 2.14 -0.41 -0.10
CA GLU A 99 3.37 -0.09 -0.81
C GLU A 99 3.28 1.09 -1.80
N ILE A 100 2.23 1.93 -1.74
CA ILE A 100 2.10 3.13 -2.59
C ILE A 100 3.29 4.09 -2.42
N VAL A 101 3.78 4.26 -1.19
CA VAL A 101 4.90 5.18 -0.89
C VAL A 101 6.20 4.68 -1.53
N ASN A 102 6.39 3.37 -1.66
CA ASN A 102 7.59 2.81 -2.29
C ASN A 102 7.72 3.22 -3.77
N ILE A 103 6.61 3.48 -4.45
CA ILE A 103 6.59 3.86 -5.87
C ILE A 103 7.34 5.17 -6.10
N PHE A 104 7.17 6.14 -5.21
CA PHE A 104 7.84 7.45 -5.30
C PHE A 104 9.35 7.37 -5.09
N CYS A 105 9.84 6.28 -4.47
CA CYS A 105 11.25 6.05 -4.16
C CYS A 105 11.91 5.00 -5.07
N MET A 106 11.25 4.55 -6.13
CA MET A 106 11.80 3.56 -7.06
C MET A 106 13.01 4.13 -7.80
N LYS A 107 14.11 3.36 -7.81
CA LYS A 107 15.35 3.75 -8.51
C LYS A 107 15.43 3.20 -9.94
N THR A 108 14.61 2.19 -10.25
CA THR A 108 14.62 1.47 -11.53
C THR A 108 13.83 2.18 -12.63
N ILE A 109 12.85 2.99 -12.24
CA ILE A 109 11.98 3.76 -13.13
C ILE A 109 11.64 5.10 -12.50
N SER A 110 11.32 6.10 -13.35
CA SER A 110 10.68 7.34 -12.91
C SER A 110 9.18 7.26 -13.14
N VAL A 111 8.41 7.67 -12.15
CA VAL A 111 6.95 7.77 -12.23
C VAL A 111 6.48 9.23 -12.29
N ALA A 112 7.40 10.19 -12.17
CA ALA A 112 7.11 11.61 -12.01
C ALA A 112 6.26 12.21 -13.15
N ASP A 113 6.34 11.62 -14.36
CA ASP A 113 5.58 12.10 -15.53
C ASP A 113 4.07 11.84 -15.44
N PHE A 114 3.62 10.93 -14.58
CA PHE A 114 2.21 10.56 -14.49
C PHE A 114 1.70 10.35 -13.06
N LEU A 115 2.57 10.32 -12.05
CA LEU A 115 2.22 10.13 -10.65
C LEU A 115 3.27 10.76 -9.75
N SER A 116 2.86 11.71 -8.95
CA SER A 116 3.63 12.32 -7.86
C SER A 116 2.90 12.22 -6.53
N GLU A 117 3.60 12.50 -5.43
CA GLU A 117 2.97 12.60 -4.11
C GLU A 117 1.93 13.72 -4.05
N LYS A 118 2.12 14.81 -4.80
CA LYS A 118 1.14 15.90 -4.93
C LYS A 118 -0.13 15.41 -5.62
N ASP A 119 -0.01 14.55 -6.65
CA ASP A 119 -1.18 13.97 -7.32
C ASP A 119 -1.94 13.03 -6.37
N LEU A 120 -1.23 12.25 -5.56
CA LEU A 120 -1.85 11.43 -4.53
C LEU A 120 -2.61 12.30 -3.52
N ILE A 121 -1.99 13.35 -2.99
CA ILE A 121 -2.62 14.29 -2.04
C ILE A 121 -3.85 14.94 -2.67
N ALA A 122 -3.77 15.39 -3.92
CA ALA A 122 -4.89 16.00 -4.62
C ALA A 122 -6.10 15.05 -4.74
N ILE A 123 -5.88 13.76 -4.96
CA ILE A 123 -6.97 12.77 -4.94
C ILE A 123 -7.49 12.52 -3.53
N LEU A 124 -6.61 12.41 -2.53
CA LEU A 124 -6.99 12.18 -1.13
C LEU A 124 -7.88 13.30 -0.58
N GLN A 125 -7.67 14.54 -1.01
CA GLN A 125 -8.52 15.70 -0.65
C GLN A 125 -9.97 15.56 -1.14
N ASN A 126 -10.20 14.74 -2.16
CA ASN A 126 -11.54 14.51 -2.73
C ASN A 126 -12.18 13.20 -2.23
N VAL A 127 -11.51 12.48 -1.33
CA VAL A 127 -12.07 11.28 -0.71
C VAL A 127 -13.13 11.68 0.31
N LYS A 128 -14.22 10.93 0.34
CA LYS A 128 -15.32 11.17 1.29
C LYS A 128 -14.81 11.15 2.73
N ASN A 129 -15.22 12.14 3.53
CA ASN A 129 -14.74 12.32 4.93
C ASN A 129 -15.00 11.12 5.84
N THR A 130 -15.94 10.23 5.48
CA THR A 130 -16.24 8.99 6.23
C THR A 130 -15.33 7.83 5.87
N THR A 131 -14.49 7.96 4.81
CA THR A 131 -13.56 6.92 4.37
C THR A 131 -12.20 7.13 5.02
N ASP A 132 -11.68 6.11 5.69
CA ASP A 132 -10.32 6.09 6.18
C ASP A 132 -9.38 5.56 5.09
N VAL A 133 -8.23 6.21 4.87
CA VAL A 133 -7.23 5.75 3.89
C VAL A 133 -5.93 5.43 4.61
N VAL A 134 -5.42 4.22 4.38
CA VAL A 134 -4.16 3.75 4.95
C VAL A 134 -3.10 3.66 3.87
N LEU A 135 -2.02 4.40 4.03
CA LEU A 135 -0.86 4.41 3.13
C LEU A 135 0.27 3.62 3.78
N THR A 136 0.94 2.76 3.02
CA THR A 136 2.14 2.08 3.51
C THR A 136 3.32 2.25 2.56
N GLY A 137 4.53 2.20 3.12
CA GLY A 137 5.77 2.13 2.36
C GLY A 137 6.95 2.73 3.12
N ARG A 138 8.13 2.63 2.51
CA ARG A 138 9.39 3.15 3.08
C ARG A 138 9.64 4.57 2.59
N ASN A 139 10.43 5.32 3.39
CA ASN A 139 10.95 6.63 3.01
C ASN A 139 9.85 7.62 2.57
N ALA A 140 8.76 7.69 3.34
CA ALA A 140 7.75 8.72 3.10
C ALA A 140 8.40 10.10 3.18
N SER A 141 8.09 10.97 2.23
CA SER A 141 8.57 12.35 2.23
C SER A 141 7.88 13.18 3.29
N GLN A 142 8.48 14.33 3.59
CA GLN A 142 7.90 15.26 4.56
C GLN A 142 6.51 15.72 4.13
N ILE A 143 6.25 15.90 2.82
CA ILE A 143 4.94 16.35 2.32
C ILE A 143 3.82 15.32 2.62
N LEU A 144 4.10 14.01 2.57
CA LEU A 144 3.14 12.98 2.95
C LEU A 144 3.00 12.88 4.47
N ILE A 145 4.08 13.08 5.21
CA ILE A 145 4.07 13.09 6.68
C ILE A 145 3.22 14.25 7.20
N ASP A 146 3.42 15.45 6.65
CA ASP A 146 2.68 16.66 7.07
C ASP A 146 1.20 16.59 6.68
N TYR A 147 0.87 15.87 5.61
CA TYR A 147 -0.51 15.73 5.13
C TYR A 147 -1.33 14.68 5.91
N ALA A 148 -0.68 13.63 6.42
CA ALA A 148 -1.36 12.54 7.10
C ALA A 148 -1.87 12.94 8.49
N ASP A 149 -3.07 12.46 8.86
CA ASP A 149 -3.66 12.67 10.20
C ASP A 149 -2.95 11.84 11.29
N LEU A 150 -2.37 10.68 10.90
CA LEU A 150 -1.61 9.80 11.78
C LEU A 150 -0.41 9.24 11.03
N VAL A 151 0.77 9.34 11.65
CA VAL A 151 2.00 8.77 11.09
C VAL A 151 2.65 7.84 12.13
N THR A 152 2.98 6.63 11.68
CA THR A 152 3.81 5.69 12.48
C THR A 152 5.08 5.37 11.71
N ASP A 153 6.23 5.71 12.28
CA ASP A 153 7.54 5.33 11.75
C ASP A 153 8.02 4.02 12.39
N MET A 154 8.05 2.96 11.57
CA MET A 154 8.52 1.64 11.98
C MET A 154 10.05 1.55 11.82
N LYS A 155 10.77 1.86 12.87
CA LYS A 155 12.25 1.81 12.90
C LYS A 155 12.75 0.38 12.97
N GLU A 156 13.79 0.08 12.18
CA GLU A 156 14.51 -1.18 12.27
C GLU A 156 15.52 -1.13 13.43
N ILE A 157 15.11 -1.53 14.61
CA ILE A 157 16.02 -1.66 15.76
C ILE A 157 16.94 -2.89 15.57
N LYS A 158 16.36 -4.01 15.11
CA LYS A 158 17.05 -5.26 14.87
C LYS A 158 16.30 -6.08 13.84
N HIS A 159 16.99 -6.65 12.86
CA HIS A 159 16.37 -7.50 11.85
C HIS A 159 17.08 -8.84 11.75
N TYR A 160 16.32 -9.92 11.77
CA TYR A 160 16.83 -11.29 11.72
C TYR A 160 17.63 -11.58 10.44
N TYR A 161 17.30 -10.94 9.33
CA TYR A 161 18.00 -11.09 8.06
C TYR A 161 19.50 -10.74 8.16
N LYS A 162 19.86 -9.73 8.96
CA LYS A 162 21.26 -9.34 9.23
C LYS A 162 22.06 -10.43 9.95
N LYS A 163 21.36 -11.42 10.52
CA LYS A 163 21.95 -12.62 11.13
C LYS A 163 21.90 -13.85 10.22
N GLY A 164 21.61 -13.68 8.91
CA GLY A 164 21.51 -14.77 7.96
C GLY A 164 20.24 -15.63 8.07
N ILE A 165 19.28 -15.26 8.93
CA ILE A 165 18.03 -15.99 9.09
C ILE A 165 17.10 -15.63 7.93
N LYS A 166 16.71 -16.62 7.13
CA LYS A 166 15.80 -16.46 6.00
C LYS A 166 14.37 -16.14 6.47
N ALA A 167 13.60 -15.46 5.61
CA ALA A 167 12.18 -15.23 5.85
C ALA A 167 11.43 -16.57 6.00
N LYS A 168 10.50 -16.61 6.97
CA LYS A 168 9.63 -17.76 7.21
C LYS A 168 8.22 -17.44 6.73
N LYS A 169 7.46 -18.47 6.35
CA LYS A 169 6.03 -18.31 6.01
C LYS A 169 5.29 -17.71 7.22
N GLY A 170 4.54 -16.65 6.98
CA GLY A 170 3.79 -15.93 8.01
C GLY A 170 4.57 -14.85 8.76
N LEU A 171 5.86 -14.65 8.43
CA LEU A 171 6.71 -13.62 9.03
C LEU A 171 7.27 -12.67 7.99
#